data_b1144d06599f80011ba2ad1c7c33aafe
#
_entry.id   b1144d06599f80011ba2ad1c7c33aafe
#
_cell.length_a   1.000
_cell.length_b   1.000
_cell.length_c   1.000
_cell.angle_alpha   90.00
_cell.angle_beta   90.00
_cell.angle_gamma   90.00
#
_symmetry.space_group_name_H-M   'P 1'
#
loop_
_entity.id
_entity.type
_entity.pdbx_description
1 polymer ?
#
loop_
_entity_poly.entity_id
_entity_poly.type
_entity_poly.pdbx_seq_one_letter_code
_entity_poly.pdbx_strand_id
1 'polypeptide(L)' 'MTIRQWIETLKDVPNMKFGIKMANGMSCRNYLSPADFVEEYADWMEEICTEIFPKNFEKNGIWYCLLIYG' A
#
# COMPACT_ATOMS: atom_id res chain seq x y z
N MET A 1 -10.00 5.01 7.17
CA MET A 1 -9.57 3.61 7.34
C MET A 1 -8.09 3.55 7.66
N THR A 2 -7.68 2.57 8.43
CA THR A 2 -6.27 2.34 8.69
C THR A 2 -5.60 1.69 7.48
N ILE A 3 -4.27 1.69 7.48
CA ILE A 3 -3.51 1.00 6.43
C ILE A 3 -3.88 -0.49 6.41
N ARG A 4 -4.00 -1.12 7.59
CA ARG A 4 -4.42 -2.53 7.68
C ARG A 4 -5.77 -2.76 7.00
N GLN A 5 -6.73 -1.89 7.23
CA GLN A 5 -8.07 -2.03 6.64
C GLN A 5 -8.03 -1.96 5.11
N TRP A 6 -7.23 -1.07 4.55
CA TRP A 6 -7.06 -0.97 3.11
C TRP A 6 -6.41 -2.22 2.52
N ILE A 7 -5.39 -2.75 3.20
CA ILE A 7 -4.74 -3.98 2.74
C ILE A 7 -5.73 -5.14 2.77
N GLU A 8 -6.52 -5.29 3.84
CA GLU A 8 -7.54 -6.33 3.92
C GLU A 8 -8.59 -6.21 2.82
N THR A 9 -8.91 -4.98 2.43
CA THR A 9 -9.87 -4.74 1.36
C THR A 9 -9.31 -5.10 -0.01
N LEU A 10 -8.01 -4.85 -0.24
CA LEU A 10 -7.40 -4.95 -1.56
C LEU A 10 -6.53 -6.19 -1.77
N LYS A 11 -6.29 -6.99 -0.74
CA LYS A 11 -5.38 -8.14 -0.83
C LYS A 11 -5.82 -9.21 -1.82
N ASP A 12 -7.12 -9.26 -2.13
CA ASP A 12 -7.66 -10.26 -3.06
C ASP A 12 -7.53 -9.85 -4.52
N VAL A 13 -7.09 -8.62 -4.79
CA VAL A 13 -6.82 -8.19 -6.16
C VAL A 13 -5.55 -8.91 -6.64
N PRO A 14 -5.62 -9.66 -7.75
CA PRO A 14 -4.46 -10.41 -8.24
C PRO A 14 -3.26 -9.49 -8.50
N ASN A 15 -2.09 -9.96 -8.09
CA ASN A 15 -0.82 -9.26 -8.34
C ASN A 15 -0.74 -7.85 -7.74
N MET A 16 -1.51 -7.59 -6.68
CA MET A 16 -1.47 -6.30 -5.99
C MET A 16 -0.19 -6.14 -5.21
N LYS A 17 0.47 -4.98 -5.34
CA LYS A 17 1.61 -4.59 -4.54
C LYS A 17 1.33 -3.26 -3.86
N PHE A 18 1.84 -3.10 -2.65
CA PHE A 18 1.59 -1.90 -1.86
C PHE A 18 2.87 -1.13 -1.59
N GLY A 19 2.75 0.20 -1.65
CA GLY A 19 3.78 1.11 -1.21
C GLY A 19 3.21 2.01 -0.13
N ILE A 20 4.08 2.67 0.64
CA ILE A 20 3.66 3.54 1.73
C ILE A 20 4.49 4.82 1.72
N LYS A 21 3.85 5.93 2.06
CA LYS A 21 4.58 7.19 2.30
C LYS A 21 3.83 8.04 3.31
N MET A 22 4.56 8.87 4.03
CA MET A 22 3.98 9.87 4.91
C MET A 22 3.44 11.03 4.08
N ALA A 23 2.32 11.62 4.48
CA ALA A 23 1.68 12.71 3.72
C ALA A 23 2.64 13.88 3.45
N ASN A 24 3.51 14.21 4.42
CA ASN A 24 4.50 15.25 4.28
C ASN A 24 5.85 14.74 3.78
N GLY A 25 5.94 13.45 3.49
CA GLY A 25 7.18 12.82 3.09
C GLY A 25 7.47 13.00 1.60
N MET A 26 8.75 13.01 1.26
CA MET A 26 9.18 13.16 -0.13
C MET A 26 9.43 11.82 -0.81
N SER A 27 9.62 10.76 -0.04
CA SER A 27 10.03 9.46 -0.58
C SER A 27 8.92 8.42 -0.46
N CYS A 28 8.69 7.69 -1.55
CA CYS A 28 7.88 6.49 -1.52
C CYS A 28 8.75 5.31 -1.12
N ARG A 29 8.17 4.34 -0.41
CA ARG A 29 8.83 3.08 -0.13
C ARG A 29 8.66 2.14 -1.32
N ASN A 30 9.47 1.09 -1.36
CA ASN A 30 9.33 0.06 -2.39
C ASN A 30 7.98 -0.63 -2.29
N TYR A 31 7.45 -1.04 -3.44
CA TYR A 31 6.19 -1.77 -3.47
C TYR A 31 6.42 -3.23 -3.18
N LEU A 32 5.61 -3.79 -2.27
CA LEU A 32 5.73 -5.15 -1.79
C LEU A 32 4.40 -5.89 -1.93
N SER A 33 4.47 -7.23 -1.99
CA SER A 33 3.27 -8.05 -1.95
C SER A 33 2.53 -7.83 -0.61
N PRO A 34 1.22 -8.16 -0.53
CA PRO A 34 0.48 -7.94 0.71
C PRO A 34 1.12 -8.56 1.94
N ALA A 35 1.58 -9.81 1.84
CA ALA A 35 2.20 -10.50 2.97
C ALA A 35 3.50 -9.83 3.39
N ASP A 36 4.36 -9.52 2.43
CA ASP A 36 5.64 -8.86 2.70
C ASP A 36 5.44 -7.45 3.23
N PHE A 37 4.44 -6.75 2.73
CA PHE A 37 4.13 -5.39 3.17
C PHE A 37 3.70 -5.37 4.64
N VAL A 38 2.82 -6.28 5.04
CA VAL A 38 2.36 -6.37 6.43
C VAL A 38 3.52 -6.66 7.37
N GLU A 39 4.42 -7.52 6.96
CA GLU A 39 5.60 -7.87 7.76
C GLU A 39 6.57 -6.69 7.87
N GLU A 40 6.91 -6.07 6.75
CA GLU A 40 7.88 -4.97 6.71
C GLU A 40 7.38 -3.72 7.43
N TYR A 41 6.09 -3.41 7.28
CA TYR A 41 5.51 -2.18 7.81
C TYR A 41 4.52 -2.45 8.95
N ALA A 42 4.79 -3.48 9.75
CA ALA A 42 3.91 -3.86 10.86
C ALA A 42 3.61 -2.69 11.80
N ASP A 43 4.60 -1.82 12.05
CA ASP A 43 4.45 -0.69 12.96
C ASP A 43 3.53 0.39 12.43
N TRP A 44 3.22 0.37 11.13
CA TRP A 44 2.37 1.40 10.50
C TRP A 44 0.97 0.91 10.21
N MET A 45 0.65 -0.34 10.52
CA MET A 45 -0.65 -0.94 10.15
C MET A 45 -1.83 -0.21 10.76
N GLU A 46 -1.67 0.37 11.93
CA GLU A 46 -2.76 1.07 12.63
C GLU A 46 -2.81 2.56 12.31
N GLU A 47 -1.89 3.07 11.50
CA GLU A 47 -1.93 4.46 11.07
C GLU A 47 -3.14 4.69 10.16
N ILE A 48 -3.73 5.89 10.28
CA ILE A 48 -4.84 6.26 9.42
C ILE A 48 -4.32 6.55 8.02
N CYS A 49 -4.89 5.85 7.04
CA CYS A 49 -4.59 6.09 5.64
C CYS A 49 -5.43 7.27 5.17
N THR A 50 -4.78 8.37 4.82
CA THR A 50 -5.48 9.58 4.39
C THR A 50 -5.81 9.58 2.92
N GLU A 51 -5.00 8.93 2.09
CA GLU A 51 -5.22 8.83 0.66
C GLU A 51 -4.67 7.52 0.12
N ILE A 52 -5.25 7.03 -0.98
CA ILE A 52 -4.72 5.87 -1.70
C ILE A 52 -4.60 6.22 -3.18
N PHE A 53 -3.57 5.70 -3.83
CA PHE A 53 -3.36 5.88 -5.27
C PHE A 53 -3.13 4.53 -5.92
N PRO A 54 -4.20 3.86 -6.36
CA PRO A 54 -4.06 2.61 -7.11
C PRO A 54 -3.66 2.90 -8.55
N LYS A 55 -2.71 2.15 -9.07
CA LYS A 55 -2.28 2.23 -10.48
C LYS A 55 -2.16 0.85 -11.05
N ASN A 56 -2.71 0.66 -12.24
CA ASN A 56 -2.57 -0.57 -12.99
C ASN A 56 -1.54 -0.37 -14.09
N PHE A 57 -0.48 -1.17 -14.07
CA PHE A 57 0.49 -1.20 -15.15
C PHE A 57 0.16 -2.39 -16.05
N GLU A 58 -0.68 -2.14 -17.04
CA GLU A 58 -1.17 -3.18 -17.95
C GLU A 58 -0.06 -4.00 -18.61
N LYS A 59 1.09 -3.37 -18.78
CA LYS A 59 2.23 -3.98 -19.47
C LYS A 59 2.68 -5.29 -18.82
N ASN A 60 2.50 -5.45 -17.50
CA ASN A 60 2.87 -6.67 -16.79
C ASN A 60 1.76 -7.18 -15.88
N GLY A 61 0.58 -6.59 -15.95
CA GLY A 61 -0.59 -7.05 -15.21
C GLY A 61 -0.49 -6.87 -13.70
N ILE A 62 0.38 -5.99 -13.23
CA ILE A 62 0.57 -5.75 -11.80
C ILE A 62 -0.17 -4.48 -11.38
N TRP A 63 -0.88 -4.58 -10.27
CA TRP A 63 -1.50 -3.43 -9.63
C TRP A 63 -0.59 -2.91 -8.54
N TYR A 64 -0.36 -1.60 -8.54
CA TYR A 64 0.38 -0.92 -7.47
C TYR A 64 -0.56 0.01 -6.74
N CYS A 65 -0.52 -0.02 -5.42
CA CYS A 65 -1.33 0.87 -4.61
C CYS A 65 -0.44 1.59 -3.60
N LEU A 66 -0.36 2.90 -3.72
CA LEU A 66 0.38 3.73 -2.76
C LEU A 66 -0.57 4.17 -1.66
N LEU A 67 -0.22 3.87 -0.43
CA LEU A 67 -0.99 4.24 0.75
C LEU A 67 -0.28 5.41 1.44
N ILE A 68 -1.03 6.48 1.69
CA ILE A 68 -0.48 7.68 2.32
C ILE A 68 -1.05 7.83 3.72
N TYR A 69 -0.20 8.03 4.71
CA TYR A 69 -0.59 8.20 6.11
C TYR A 69 -0.07 9.53 6.67
N GLY A 70 -0.63 9.94 7.79
CA GLY A 70 -0.30 11.21 8.44
C GLY A 70 -1.29 12.30 8.12
#